data_bff3c5a30173838c4f679221ce81e0c2
#
_entry.id   bff3c5a30173838c4f679221ce81e0c2
#
_cell.length_a   1.000
_cell.length_b   1.000
_cell.length_c   1.000
_cell.angle_alpha   90.00
_cell.angle_beta   90.00
_cell.angle_gamma   90.00
#
_symmetry.space_group_name_H-M   'P 1'
#
loop_
_entity.id
_entity.type
_entity.pdbx_description
1 polymer ?
#
loop_
_entity_poly.entity_id
_entity_poly.type
_entity_poly.pdbx_seq_one_letter_code
_entity_poly.pdbx_strand_id
1 'polypeptide(L)'
;PTLIHSRSANAKWLAELSNTNPVWIHPADADPLGIETGDLLRVTSRIGHFVNRAWVTEGIRPGVVACSHHLGRWRSGPDTEGPGTDKWAAAPVQLENSGDGKWKMRRTGNIEPFESADPDSKRVWWTDGGVHQNLIFPVQPDPISGMHCWHQKVSVSPARADDRYGDVEVDTRKAAEVWREWRDLAPHGPEGVDGLRRPLHFARAVRPTDSAYRVDPD
;
A
#
# COMPACT_ATOMS: atom_id res chain seq x y z
N PRO A 1 -13.10 -2.71 10.71
CA PRO A 1 -11.71 -2.50 11.09
C PRO A 1 -11.60 -1.57 12.29
N THR A 2 -10.67 -1.89 13.20
CA THR A 2 -10.42 -1.11 14.42
C THR A 2 -9.52 0.10 14.18
N LEU A 3 -8.85 0.14 13.03
CA LEU A 3 -7.87 1.16 12.69
C LEU A 3 -8.37 2.05 11.55
N ILE A 4 -8.19 3.35 11.69
CA ILE A 4 -8.46 4.36 10.66
C ILE A 4 -7.23 5.24 10.50
N HIS A 5 -6.57 5.14 9.35
CA HIS A 5 -5.34 5.84 9.04
C HIS A 5 -4.22 5.64 10.08
N SER A 6 -3.05 6.21 9.85
CA SER A 6 -1.89 6.04 10.72
C SER A 6 -2.10 6.58 12.14
N ARG A 7 -2.99 7.53 12.34
CA ARG A 7 -3.25 8.10 13.68
C ARG A 7 -3.94 7.13 14.64
N SER A 8 -4.86 6.29 14.17
CA SER A 8 -5.48 5.27 15.02
C SER A 8 -4.53 4.09 15.27
N ALA A 9 -3.58 3.86 14.37
CA ALA A 9 -2.51 2.88 14.59
C ALA A 9 -1.57 3.24 15.75
N ASN A 10 -1.61 4.50 16.23
CA ASN A 10 -0.89 4.93 17.43
C ASN A 10 -1.72 4.78 18.72
N ALA A 11 -3.00 4.48 18.59
CA ALA A 11 -3.85 4.29 19.75
C ALA A 11 -3.59 2.91 20.37
N LYS A 12 -3.03 2.90 21.56
CA LYS A 12 -2.64 1.71 22.30
C LYS A 12 -3.73 0.63 22.32
N TRP A 13 -4.93 1.00 22.71
CA TRP A 13 -6.06 0.06 22.80
C TRP A 13 -6.47 -0.55 21.45
N LEU A 14 -6.35 0.22 20.38
CA LEU A 14 -6.65 -0.28 19.03
C LEU A 14 -5.52 -1.17 18.51
N ALA A 15 -4.27 -0.83 18.84
CA ALA A 15 -3.10 -1.64 18.48
C ALA A 15 -3.08 -3.00 19.20
N GLU A 16 -3.63 -3.09 20.41
CA GLU A 16 -3.81 -4.37 21.11
C GLU A 16 -4.80 -5.29 20.39
N LEU A 17 -5.81 -4.72 19.73
CA LEU A 17 -6.81 -5.48 18.98
C LEU A 17 -6.30 -5.86 17.58
N SER A 18 -5.57 -4.96 16.93
CA SER A 18 -5.06 -5.17 15.57
C SER A 18 -3.83 -4.32 15.31
N ASN A 19 -2.68 -4.96 15.14
CA ASN A 19 -1.39 -4.32 14.89
C ASN A 19 -0.71 -4.76 13.58
N THR A 20 -1.43 -5.50 12.75
CA THR A 20 -0.97 -5.95 11.43
C THR A 20 -2.03 -5.66 10.36
N ASN A 21 -1.63 -5.65 9.11
CA ASN A 21 -2.53 -5.48 7.97
C ASN A 21 -2.37 -6.61 6.94
N PRO A 22 -2.73 -7.85 7.29
CA PRO A 22 -2.61 -8.97 6.37
C PRO A 22 -3.45 -8.74 5.11
N VAL A 23 -3.09 -9.43 4.04
CA VAL A 23 -3.89 -9.46 2.83
C VAL A 23 -5.03 -10.46 3.03
N TRP A 24 -6.25 -9.95 2.99
CA TRP A 24 -7.45 -10.79 2.98
C TRP A 24 -7.60 -11.41 1.61
N ILE A 25 -7.75 -12.72 1.58
CA ILE A 25 -7.94 -13.50 0.36
C ILE A 25 -9.00 -14.57 0.60
N HIS A 26 -9.91 -14.74 -0.38
CA HIS A 26 -10.93 -15.75 -0.27
C HIS A 26 -10.33 -17.16 -0.43
N PRO A 27 -10.85 -18.20 0.28
CA PRO A 27 -10.37 -19.57 0.12
C PRO A 27 -10.34 -20.06 -1.33
N ALA A 28 -11.36 -19.76 -2.11
CA ALA A 28 -11.42 -20.15 -3.52
C ALA A 28 -10.28 -19.57 -4.38
N ASP A 29 -9.68 -18.44 -3.96
CA ASP A 29 -8.53 -17.83 -4.65
C ASP A 29 -7.20 -18.31 -4.03
N ALA A 30 -7.18 -18.66 -2.74
CA ALA A 30 -6.00 -19.10 -2.01
C ALA A 30 -5.65 -20.56 -2.28
N ASP A 31 -6.65 -21.44 -2.28
CA ASP A 31 -6.49 -22.89 -2.44
C ASP A 31 -5.74 -23.29 -3.73
N PRO A 32 -6.10 -22.73 -4.91
CA PRO A 32 -5.36 -23.04 -6.14
C PRO A 32 -3.89 -22.59 -6.13
N LEU A 33 -3.56 -21.62 -5.25
CA LEU A 33 -2.20 -21.10 -5.07
C LEU A 33 -1.42 -21.82 -3.96
N GLY A 34 -2.10 -22.71 -3.20
CA GLY A 34 -1.51 -23.38 -2.04
C GLY A 34 -1.17 -22.41 -0.91
N ILE A 35 -1.96 -21.35 -0.74
CA ILE A 35 -1.74 -20.31 0.28
C ILE A 35 -2.64 -20.56 1.48
N GLU A 36 -2.03 -20.61 2.66
CA GLU A 36 -2.71 -20.70 3.94
C GLU A 36 -2.59 -19.40 4.75
N THR A 37 -3.43 -19.25 5.76
CA THR A 37 -3.33 -18.09 6.67
C THR A 37 -1.98 -18.05 7.37
N GLY A 38 -1.30 -16.92 7.26
CA GLY A 38 0.05 -16.71 7.81
C GLY A 38 1.17 -16.82 6.78
N ASP A 39 0.92 -17.47 5.65
CA ASP A 39 1.89 -17.58 4.57
C ASP A 39 2.24 -16.22 3.97
N LEU A 40 3.46 -16.11 3.46
CA LEU A 40 3.87 -14.95 2.71
C LEU A 40 3.35 -15.04 1.27
N LEU A 41 2.70 -13.99 0.85
CA LEU A 41 2.25 -13.80 -0.53
C LEU A 41 2.76 -12.50 -1.11
N ARG A 42 2.84 -12.48 -2.42
CA ARG A 42 3.20 -11.32 -3.21
C ARG A 42 1.96 -10.75 -3.89
N VAL A 43 1.70 -9.47 -3.66
CA VAL A 43 0.67 -8.70 -4.39
C VAL A 43 1.37 -7.80 -5.38
N THR A 44 1.09 -7.98 -6.65
CA THR A 44 1.75 -7.26 -7.75
C THR A 44 0.76 -6.38 -8.49
N SER A 45 1.07 -5.10 -8.57
CA SER A 45 0.37 -4.10 -9.39
C SER A 45 1.11 -3.86 -10.72
N ARG A 46 0.62 -2.92 -11.51
CA ARG A 46 1.28 -2.47 -12.75
C ARG A 46 2.69 -1.92 -12.51
N ILE A 47 2.96 -1.31 -11.35
CA ILE A 47 4.20 -0.57 -11.08
C ILE A 47 5.11 -1.22 -10.04
N GLY A 48 4.68 -2.29 -9.40
CA GLY A 48 5.49 -2.91 -8.37
C GLY A 48 4.77 -4.00 -7.61
N HIS A 49 5.38 -4.45 -6.53
CA HIS A 49 4.78 -5.45 -5.67
C HIS A 49 5.12 -5.20 -4.20
N PHE A 50 4.34 -5.78 -3.31
CA PHE A 50 4.69 -5.91 -1.90
C PHE A 50 4.51 -7.36 -1.43
N VAL A 51 5.20 -7.70 -0.34
CA VAL A 51 5.15 -9.01 0.31
C VAL A 51 4.52 -8.87 1.68
N ASN A 52 3.45 -9.62 1.91
CA ASN A 52 2.72 -9.56 3.17
C ASN A 52 2.19 -10.96 3.55
N ARG A 53 1.66 -11.10 4.76
CA ARG A 53 1.01 -12.32 5.20
C ARG A 53 -0.41 -12.43 4.65
N ALA A 54 -0.80 -13.64 4.35
CA ALA A 54 -2.18 -13.95 3.98
C ALA A 54 -3.08 -14.05 5.22
N TRP A 55 -4.32 -13.62 5.05
CA TRP A 55 -5.43 -14.03 5.90
C TRP A 55 -6.51 -14.62 5.01
N VAL A 56 -6.57 -15.95 4.97
CA VAL A 56 -7.56 -16.69 4.19
C VAL A 56 -8.88 -16.64 4.94
N THR A 57 -9.90 -16.05 4.32
CA THR A 57 -11.19 -15.81 4.97
C THR A 57 -12.32 -15.69 3.94
N GLU A 58 -13.48 -16.21 4.29
CA GLU A 58 -14.72 -16.01 3.54
C GLU A 58 -15.28 -14.58 3.70
N GLY A 59 -14.69 -13.76 4.55
CA GLY A 59 -15.10 -12.37 4.78
C GLY A 59 -14.80 -11.41 3.63
N ILE A 60 -14.29 -11.91 2.50
CA ILE A 60 -14.05 -11.15 1.27
C ILE A 60 -14.59 -11.92 0.07
N ARG A 61 -15.04 -11.18 -0.96
CA ARG A 61 -15.55 -11.79 -2.19
C ARG A 61 -14.43 -12.50 -2.98
N PRO A 62 -14.68 -13.67 -3.59
CA PRO A 62 -13.76 -14.27 -4.55
C PRO A 62 -13.37 -13.31 -5.67
N GLY A 63 -12.12 -13.39 -6.12
CA GLY A 63 -11.55 -12.47 -7.13
C GLY A 63 -11.17 -11.10 -6.60
N VAL A 64 -11.28 -10.86 -5.29
CA VAL A 64 -10.91 -9.60 -4.62
C VAL A 64 -9.94 -9.88 -3.50
N VAL A 65 -8.93 -9.03 -3.35
CA VAL A 65 -8.07 -9.00 -2.17
C VAL A 65 -8.11 -7.63 -1.50
N ALA A 66 -7.99 -7.59 -0.19
CA ALA A 66 -7.95 -6.36 0.56
C ALA A 66 -6.76 -6.32 1.51
N CYS A 67 -6.17 -5.15 1.64
CA CYS A 67 -5.10 -4.91 2.62
C CYS A 67 -5.28 -3.51 3.20
N SER A 68 -5.31 -3.40 4.50
CA SER A 68 -5.49 -2.12 5.18
C SER A 68 -4.26 -1.23 5.00
N HIS A 69 -4.46 0.04 4.69
CA HIS A 69 -3.40 1.04 4.49
C HIS A 69 -2.94 1.73 5.79
N HIS A 70 -3.46 1.35 6.93
CA HIS A 70 -3.27 2.07 8.19
C HIS A 70 -1.90 1.87 8.82
N LEU A 71 -1.22 0.80 8.46
CA LEU A 71 0.03 0.34 9.03
C LEU A 71 1.16 0.33 7.99
N GLY A 72 2.32 -0.11 8.39
CA GLY A 72 3.47 -0.21 7.51
C GLY A 72 4.31 1.07 7.43
N ARG A 73 4.31 1.88 8.47
CA ARG A 73 5.22 3.04 8.56
C ARG A 73 6.67 2.58 8.53
N TRP A 74 7.51 3.37 7.90
CA TRP A 74 8.92 3.08 7.75
C TRP A 74 9.77 4.36 7.88
N ARG A 75 11.05 4.17 8.18
CA ARG A 75 12.07 5.22 8.16
C ARG A 75 13.28 4.76 7.38
N SER A 76 13.93 5.64 6.66
CA SER A 76 15.17 5.37 5.95
C SER A 76 16.34 6.09 6.61
N GLY A 77 17.52 5.48 6.49
CA GLY A 77 18.75 6.05 6.99
C GLY A 77 19.15 5.59 8.39
N PRO A 78 20.39 5.90 8.79
CA PRO A 78 20.82 5.72 10.16
C PRO A 78 19.96 6.59 11.08
N ASP A 79 19.85 6.18 12.33
CA ASP A 79 19.22 6.98 13.37
C ASP A 79 19.89 8.36 13.35
N THR A 80 19.22 9.33 12.78
CA THR A 80 19.74 10.71 12.79
C THR A 80 19.57 11.21 14.21
N GLU A 81 20.67 11.48 14.86
CA GLU A 81 20.70 12.15 16.15
C GLU A 81 20.03 13.51 16.02
N GLY A 82 18.80 13.59 16.49
CA GLY A 82 18.05 14.82 16.50
C GLY A 82 16.84 14.72 17.43
N PRO A 83 16.42 15.82 18.07
CA PRO A 83 15.25 15.79 18.94
C PRO A 83 14.02 15.33 18.14
N GLY A 84 13.53 14.14 18.46
CA GLY A 84 12.29 13.59 17.91
C GLY A 84 12.42 12.70 16.67
N THR A 85 13.65 12.40 16.19
CA THR A 85 13.83 11.53 15.00
C THR A 85 14.12 10.07 15.34
N ASP A 86 14.62 9.80 16.50
CA ASP A 86 15.10 8.50 16.97
C ASP A 86 14.01 7.61 17.62
N LYS A 87 12.81 8.16 17.82
CA LYS A 87 11.79 7.55 18.69
C LYS A 87 10.44 7.34 18.02
N TRP A 88 10.40 7.24 16.70
CA TRP A 88 9.16 7.00 15.98
C TRP A 88 8.89 5.50 15.85
N ALA A 89 7.65 5.10 16.12
CA ALA A 89 7.16 3.75 15.88
C ALA A 89 7.10 3.45 14.37
N ALA A 90 8.25 3.31 13.73
CA ALA A 90 8.38 3.06 12.30
C ALA A 90 9.49 2.04 12.04
N ALA A 91 9.22 1.09 11.15
CA ALA A 91 10.20 0.07 10.80
C ALA A 91 11.42 0.71 10.11
N PRO A 92 12.63 0.41 10.54
CA PRO A 92 13.82 0.79 9.80
C PRO A 92 13.86 0.01 8.49
N VAL A 93 14.16 0.72 7.40
CA VAL A 93 14.26 0.13 6.07
C VAL A 93 15.52 0.56 5.36
N GLN A 94 16.03 -0.32 4.53
CA GLN A 94 17.05 -0.03 3.55
C GLN A 94 16.40 0.10 2.18
N LEU A 95 16.81 1.12 1.42
CA LEU A 95 16.43 1.31 0.03
C LEU A 95 17.52 0.76 -0.86
N GLU A 96 17.18 -0.22 -1.66
CA GLU A 96 18.08 -0.89 -2.62
C GLU A 96 17.68 -0.50 -4.04
N ASN A 97 18.64 -0.03 -4.83
CA ASN A 97 18.44 0.18 -6.25
C ASN A 97 18.70 -1.15 -6.97
N SER A 98 17.66 -1.77 -7.48
CA SER A 98 17.74 -3.04 -8.22
C SER A 98 18.07 -2.86 -9.71
N GLY A 99 18.41 -1.65 -10.13
CA GLY A 99 18.65 -1.30 -11.53
C GLY A 99 17.34 -1.03 -12.31
N ASP A 100 17.50 -0.53 -13.53
CA ASP A 100 16.39 -0.25 -14.45
C ASP A 100 15.23 0.58 -13.89
N GLY A 101 15.52 1.48 -12.93
CA GLY A 101 14.52 2.32 -12.28
C GLY A 101 13.72 1.59 -11.20
N LYS A 102 14.11 0.39 -10.81
CA LYS A 102 13.48 -0.37 -9.73
C LYS A 102 14.15 -0.08 -8.41
N TRP A 103 13.33 0.19 -7.42
CA TRP A 103 13.74 0.41 -6.04
C TRP A 103 13.01 -0.57 -5.14
N LYS A 104 13.80 -1.26 -4.31
CA LYS A 104 13.30 -2.19 -3.29
C LYS A 104 13.49 -1.57 -1.92
N MET A 105 12.41 -1.50 -1.18
CA MET A 105 12.42 -1.17 0.23
C MET A 105 12.40 -2.49 1.01
N ARG A 106 13.41 -2.70 1.83
CA ARG A 106 13.55 -3.90 2.65
C ARG A 106 13.66 -3.53 4.11
N ARG A 107 12.90 -4.18 4.94
CA ARG A 107 12.96 -4.00 6.38
C ARG A 107 14.29 -4.53 6.92
N THR A 108 14.97 -3.75 7.78
CA THR A 108 16.27 -4.10 8.38
C THR A 108 16.19 -4.40 9.87
N GLY A 109 15.06 -4.10 10.51
CA GLY A 109 14.85 -4.36 11.94
C GLY A 109 13.38 -4.34 12.31
N ASN A 110 13.13 -4.52 13.59
CA ASN A 110 11.78 -4.46 14.16
C ASN A 110 11.36 -3.01 14.38
N ILE A 111 10.04 -2.80 14.50
CA ILE A 111 9.50 -1.54 14.97
C ILE A 111 9.72 -1.48 16.49
N GLU A 112 10.30 -0.38 16.92
CA GLU A 112 10.44 -0.08 18.34
C GLU A 112 9.31 0.87 18.77
N PRO A 113 8.73 0.66 19.96
CA PRO A 113 7.78 1.62 20.51
C PRO A 113 8.50 2.94 20.81
N PHE A 114 7.81 4.05 20.57
CA PHE A 114 8.33 5.36 20.97
C PHE A 114 8.28 5.52 22.50
N GLU A 115 9.20 6.26 23.06
CA GLU A 115 9.13 6.63 24.46
C GLU A 115 7.97 7.60 24.71
N SER A 116 7.21 7.32 25.75
CA SER A 116 6.05 8.10 26.17
C SER A 116 6.02 8.15 27.69
N ALA A 117 5.40 9.20 28.24
CA ALA A 117 5.10 9.30 29.67
C ALA A 117 4.07 8.23 30.12
N ASP A 118 3.33 7.62 29.19
CA ASP A 118 2.45 6.50 29.45
C ASP A 118 3.30 5.23 29.69
N PRO A 119 3.29 4.66 30.92
CA PRO A 119 4.08 3.46 31.22
C PRO A 119 3.71 2.24 30.39
N ASP A 120 2.50 2.23 29.83
CA ASP A 120 2.02 1.14 28.99
C ASP A 120 2.44 1.30 27.52
N SER A 121 3.04 2.42 27.13
CA SER A 121 3.48 2.61 25.74
C SER A 121 4.47 1.54 25.29
N LYS A 122 5.28 1.01 26.22
CA LYS A 122 6.20 -0.11 25.96
C LYS A 122 5.50 -1.47 25.72
N ARG A 123 4.22 -1.57 26.05
CA ARG A 123 3.40 -2.77 25.83
C ARG A 123 2.66 -2.73 24.49
N VAL A 124 2.66 -1.60 23.82
CA VAL A 124 2.11 -1.49 22.47
C VAL A 124 3.13 -2.08 21.51
N TRP A 125 2.95 -3.34 21.22
CA TRP A 125 3.86 -4.10 20.37
C TRP A 125 3.59 -3.82 18.91
N TRP A 126 4.47 -3.07 18.32
CA TRP A 126 4.49 -2.77 16.89
C TRP A 126 5.35 -3.79 16.11
N THR A 127 5.58 -4.96 16.70
CA THR A 127 6.55 -5.94 16.21
C THR A 127 6.33 -6.35 14.76
N ASP A 128 5.08 -6.37 14.31
CA ASP A 128 4.76 -6.65 12.93
C ASP A 128 4.21 -5.45 12.14
N GLY A 129 4.06 -4.32 12.73
CA GLY A 129 3.65 -2.98 12.23
C GLY A 129 3.07 -2.83 10.84
N GLY A 130 2.68 -3.91 10.21
CA GLY A 130 2.11 -3.96 8.88
C GLY A 130 3.11 -3.73 7.74
N VAL A 131 2.58 -3.69 6.53
CA VAL A 131 3.34 -3.48 5.30
C VAL A 131 2.85 -2.21 4.60
N HIS A 132 3.79 -1.39 4.16
CA HIS A 132 3.51 -0.16 3.44
C HIS A 132 3.23 -0.46 1.96
N GLN A 133 1.97 -0.53 1.59
CA GLN A 133 1.52 -0.92 0.25
C GLN A 133 1.35 0.25 -0.71
N ASN A 134 1.27 1.48 -0.21
CA ASN A 134 0.90 2.65 -1.04
C ASN A 134 1.89 2.93 -2.18
N LEU A 135 3.15 2.49 -2.04
CA LEU A 135 4.17 2.68 -3.09
C LEU A 135 3.86 1.93 -4.39
N ILE A 136 3.03 0.89 -4.35
CA ILE A 136 2.65 0.15 -5.55
C ILE A 136 1.34 0.62 -6.18
N PHE A 137 0.73 1.67 -5.63
CA PHE A 137 -0.43 2.30 -6.24
C PHE A 137 0.00 3.32 -7.28
N PRO A 138 -0.25 3.08 -8.57
CA PRO A 138 0.05 4.07 -9.60
C PRO A 138 -0.87 5.28 -9.46
N VAL A 139 -0.43 6.42 -9.96
CA VAL A 139 -1.25 7.64 -10.00
C VAL A 139 -2.35 7.47 -11.04
N GLN A 140 -3.49 7.02 -10.59
CA GLN A 140 -4.69 6.79 -11.40
C GLN A 140 -5.90 7.37 -10.67
N PRO A 141 -6.24 8.64 -10.91
CA PRO A 141 -7.43 9.23 -10.31
C PRO A 141 -8.69 8.58 -10.87
N ASP A 142 -9.72 8.53 -10.05
CA ASP A 142 -11.05 8.11 -10.49
C ASP A 142 -11.54 9.02 -11.64
N PRO A 143 -11.97 8.48 -12.76
CA PRO A 143 -12.27 9.28 -13.95
C PRO A 143 -13.50 10.17 -13.79
N ILE A 144 -14.34 9.94 -12.79
CA ILE A 144 -15.56 10.71 -12.57
C ILE A 144 -15.32 11.80 -11.54
N SER A 145 -14.72 11.45 -10.40
CA SER A 145 -14.54 12.34 -9.26
C SER A 145 -13.17 13.02 -9.23
N GLY A 146 -12.17 12.52 -9.94
CA GLY A 146 -10.77 12.93 -9.85
C GLY A 146 -10.09 12.51 -8.54
N MET A 147 -10.76 11.76 -7.69
CA MET A 147 -10.19 11.26 -6.44
C MET A 147 -9.18 10.14 -6.71
N HIS A 148 -8.26 9.95 -5.78
CA HIS A 148 -7.35 8.82 -5.84
C HIS A 148 -8.12 7.50 -5.82
N CYS A 149 -7.83 6.63 -6.78
CA CYS A 149 -8.45 5.32 -6.87
C CYS A 149 -7.72 4.33 -5.95
N TRP A 150 -8.39 3.89 -4.90
CA TRP A 150 -7.88 2.87 -3.96
C TRP A 150 -8.03 1.44 -4.48
N HIS A 151 -8.66 1.27 -5.62
CA HIS A 151 -8.85 -0.02 -6.26
C HIS A 151 -7.83 -0.17 -7.38
N GLN A 152 -7.11 -1.28 -7.35
CA GLN A 152 -6.10 -1.60 -8.35
C GLN A 152 -6.33 -3.01 -8.87
N LYS A 153 -6.07 -3.22 -10.16
CA LYS A 153 -5.97 -4.56 -10.71
C LYS A 153 -4.61 -5.12 -10.31
N VAL A 154 -4.63 -6.21 -9.56
CA VAL A 154 -3.43 -6.87 -9.05
C VAL A 154 -3.41 -8.35 -9.39
N SER A 155 -2.24 -8.95 -9.35
CA SER A 155 -2.07 -10.40 -9.31
C SER A 155 -1.52 -10.81 -7.95
N VAL A 156 -1.91 -12.00 -7.49
CA VAL A 156 -1.45 -12.60 -6.24
C VAL A 156 -0.71 -13.88 -6.56
N SER A 157 0.38 -14.12 -5.87
CA SER A 157 1.15 -15.37 -5.96
C SER A 157 1.78 -15.69 -4.59
N PRO A 158 2.17 -16.93 -4.33
CA PRO A 158 3.06 -17.23 -3.21
C PRO A 158 4.33 -16.36 -3.28
N ALA A 159 4.89 -16.04 -2.12
CA ALA A 159 6.17 -15.36 -2.04
C ALA A 159 7.29 -16.21 -2.65
N ARG A 160 8.30 -15.57 -3.22
CA ARG A 160 9.50 -16.20 -3.73
C ARG A 160 10.49 -16.47 -2.61
N ALA A 161 11.50 -17.31 -2.88
CA ALA A 161 12.49 -17.68 -1.87
C ALA A 161 13.31 -16.51 -1.30
N ASP A 162 13.48 -15.43 -2.07
CA ASP A 162 14.19 -14.22 -1.69
C ASP A 162 13.31 -13.12 -1.08
N ASP A 163 11.98 -13.32 -1.09
CA ASP A 163 11.03 -12.38 -0.52
C ASP A 163 11.03 -12.42 1.00
N ARG A 164 10.88 -11.25 1.61
CA ARG A 164 10.75 -11.10 3.06
C ARG A 164 9.49 -10.34 3.39
N TYR A 165 8.92 -10.63 4.53
CA TYR A 165 7.81 -9.86 5.07
C TYR A 165 8.14 -8.36 5.11
N GLY A 166 7.28 -7.55 4.49
CA GLY A 166 7.45 -6.12 4.43
C GLY A 166 8.26 -5.60 3.25
N ASP A 167 8.78 -6.47 2.39
CA ASP A 167 9.43 -6.03 1.14
C ASP A 167 8.42 -5.30 0.26
N VAL A 168 8.84 -4.17 -0.29
CA VAL A 168 8.09 -3.43 -1.30
C VAL A 168 9.05 -3.06 -2.43
N GLU A 169 8.70 -3.39 -3.66
CA GLU A 169 9.46 -2.99 -4.83
C GLU A 169 8.60 -2.13 -5.75
N VAL A 170 9.13 -1.03 -6.22
CA VAL A 170 8.49 -0.13 -7.17
C VAL A 170 9.38 0.10 -8.38
N ASP A 171 8.76 0.03 -9.58
CA ASP A 171 9.36 0.41 -10.84
C ASP A 171 8.99 1.88 -11.13
N THR A 172 9.93 2.78 -10.90
CA THR A 172 9.72 4.22 -11.05
C THR A 172 9.54 4.64 -12.51
N ARG A 173 10.06 3.85 -13.46
CA ARG A 173 9.85 4.11 -14.91
C ARG A 173 8.40 3.84 -15.27
N LYS A 174 7.86 2.69 -14.85
CA LYS A 174 6.45 2.35 -15.05
C LYS A 174 5.53 3.31 -14.31
N ALA A 175 5.90 3.72 -13.09
CA ALA A 175 5.15 4.73 -12.36
C ALA A 175 5.10 6.06 -13.12
N ALA A 176 6.22 6.47 -13.70
CA ALA A 176 6.29 7.68 -14.52
C ALA A 176 5.48 7.55 -15.84
N GLU A 177 5.44 6.36 -16.44
CA GLU A 177 4.61 6.09 -17.61
C GLU A 177 3.12 6.25 -17.28
N VAL A 178 2.65 5.62 -16.21
CA VAL A 178 1.26 5.77 -15.77
C VAL A 178 0.93 7.22 -15.46
N TRP A 179 1.83 7.93 -14.75
CA TRP A 179 1.64 9.34 -14.47
C TRP A 179 1.52 10.18 -15.76
N ARG A 180 2.34 9.92 -16.80
CA ARG A 180 2.24 10.61 -18.08
C ARG A 180 0.91 10.32 -18.78
N GLU A 181 0.47 9.06 -18.82
CA GLU A 181 -0.83 8.68 -19.38
C GLU A 181 -1.96 9.53 -18.80
N TRP A 182 -1.99 9.66 -17.47
CA TRP A 182 -3.01 10.46 -16.78
C TRP A 182 -2.81 11.97 -16.94
N ARG A 183 -1.57 12.40 -16.93
CA ARG A 183 -1.22 13.80 -17.20
C ARG A 183 -1.71 14.26 -18.56
N ASP A 184 -1.57 13.41 -19.57
CA ASP A 184 -1.93 13.75 -20.95
C ASP A 184 -3.45 13.79 -21.16
N LEU A 185 -4.22 13.20 -20.25
CA LEU A 185 -5.68 13.38 -20.18
C LEU A 185 -6.09 14.74 -19.59
N ALA A 186 -5.21 15.41 -18.85
CA ALA A 186 -5.50 16.72 -18.29
C ALA A 186 -5.29 17.82 -19.34
N PRO A 187 -6.20 18.79 -19.47
CA PRO A 187 -6.05 19.92 -20.37
C PRO A 187 -4.84 20.77 -19.94
N HIS A 188 -4.11 21.27 -20.91
CA HIS A 188 -3.06 22.26 -20.68
C HIS A 188 -3.66 23.54 -20.10
N GLY A 189 -2.92 24.18 -19.18
CA GLY A 189 -3.24 25.52 -18.72
C GLY A 189 -3.13 26.54 -19.88
N PRO A 190 -3.73 27.72 -19.75
CA PRO A 190 -3.54 28.81 -20.71
C PRO A 190 -2.05 29.12 -20.84
N GLU A 191 -1.61 29.39 -22.06
CA GLU A 191 -0.26 29.91 -22.28
C GLU A 191 -0.06 31.18 -21.45
N GLY A 192 1.06 31.29 -20.75
CA GLY A 192 1.39 32.44 -19.92
C GLY A 192 1.08 32.33 -18.42
N VAL A 193 0.50 31.25 -17.96
CA VAL A 193 0.34 30.96 -16.52
C VAL A 193 1.31 29.84 -16.13
N ASP A 194 2.59 30.16 -15.97
CA ASP A 194 3.68 29.32 -15.41
C ASP A 194 3.64 27.81 -15.74
N GLY A 195 3.03 27.41 -16.86
CA GLY A 195 2.88 26.02 -17.23
C GLY A 195 2.04 25.19 -16.26
N LEU A 196 1.39 25.81 -15.28
CA LEU A 196 0.53 25.13 -14.33
C LEU A 196 -0.67 24.53 -15.05
N ARG A 197 -0.78 23.24 -14.95
CA ARG A 197 -1.96 22.52 -15.46
C ARG A 197 -3.16 22.81 -14.57
N ARG A 198 -4.31 22.93 -15.19
CA ARG A 198 -5.56 22.94 -14.43
C ARG A 198 -5.69 21.63 -13.65
N PRO A 199 -6.47 21.61 -12.56
CA PRO A 199 -6.82 20.36 -11.88
C PRO A 199 -7.26 19.32 -12.89
N LEU A 200 -6.90 18.06 -12.66
CA LEU A 200 -7.30 16.95 -13.51
C LEU A 200 -8.83 16.99 -13.68
N HIS A 201 -9.26 17.32 -14.85
CA HIS A 201 -10.61 17.07 -15.31
C HIS A 201 -10.53 16.51 -16.72
N PHE A 202 -11.36 15.56 -17.00
CA PHE A 202 -11.34 14.93 -18.31
C PHE A 202 -11.92 15.90 -19.35
N ALA A 203 -11.18 16.14 -20.40
CA ALA A 203 -11.67 16.93 -21.54
C ALA A 203 -12.90 16.26 -22.21
N ARG A 204 -13.09 14.97 -21.97
CA ARG A 204 -14.20 14.17 -22.41
C ARG A 204 -14.81 13.45 -21.22
N ALA A 205 -16.12 13.58 -21.06
CA ALA A 205 -16.83 12.86 -20.01
C ALA A 205 -16.62 11.35 -20.16
N VAL A 206 -16.04 10.73 -19.16
CA VAL A 206 -15.96 9.27 -19.07
C VAL A 206 -17.29 8.80 -18.51
N ARG A 207 -18.06 8.09 -19.32
CA ARG A 207 -19.31 7.47 -18.88
C ARG A 207 -19.01 6.01 -18.52
N PRO A 208 -19.56 5.50 -17.43
CA PRO A 208 -19.51 4.09 -17.16
C PRO A 208 -20.10 3.32 -18.34
N THR A 209 -19.53 2.19 -18.66
CA THR A 209 -20.12 1.30 -19.66
C THR A 209 -21.40 0.64 -19.09
N ASP A 210 -22.31 0.20 -19.96
CA ASP A 210 -23.53 -0.47 -19.50
C ASP A 210 -23.24 -1.68 -18.60
N SER A 211 -22.09 -2.34 -18.77
CA SER A 211 -21.64 -3.43 -17.90
C SER A 211 -21.38 -3.01 -16.47
N ALA A 212 -21.05 -1.73 -16.20
CA ALA A 212 -20.83 -1.25 -14.85
C ALA A 212 -22.10 -1.20 -14.00
N TYR A 213 -23.27 -1.23 -14.63
CA TYR A 213 -24.58 -1.22 -13.97
C TYR A 213 -25.24 -2.59 -13.95
N ARG A 214 -24.63 -3.59 -14.58
CA ARG A 214 -25.16 -4.95 -14.53
C ARG A 214 -24.65 -5.62 -13.27
N VAL A 215 -25.58 -5.96 -12.40
CA VAL A 215 -25.38 -6.98 -11.39
C VAL A 215 -25.62 -8.30 -12.13
N ASP A 216 -24.56 -9.04 -12.41
CA ASP A 216 -24.75 -10.39 -12.93
C ASP A 216 -25.53 -11.16 -11.87
N PRO A 217 -26.72 -11.66 -12.16
CA PRO A 217 -27.40 -12.57 -11.24
C PRO A 217 -26.53 -13.84 -11.16
N ASP A 218 -26.18 -14.24 -9.96
CA ASP A 218 -25.51 -15.51 -9.65
C ASP A 218 -26.24 -16.69 -10.26
#